data_7ca2d827c1174b5004bbeb0a45936e44
#
_entry.id   7ca2d827c1174b5004bbeb0a45936e44
#
_cell.length_a   1.000
_cell.length_b   1.000
_cell.length_c   1.000
_cell.angle_alpha   90.00
_cell.angle_beta   90.00
_cell.angle_gamma   90.00
#
_symmetry.space_group_name_H-M   'P 1'
#
loop_
_entity.id
_entity.type
_entity.pdbx_description
1 polymer ?
#
loop_
_entity_poly.entity_id
_entity_poly.type
_entity_poly.pdbx_seq_one_letter_code
_entity_poly.pdbx_strand_id
1 'polypeptide(L)'
;MKNYLWLTLLFSQLAFSYDFTGHYQCEGKDSTEGAYQGEVIMNKKVEFTQEDYASYDFVLKVPGFGDYHGFAAANGLDVAIYFGLKDLKNQDYGVGIAKFEQTNSQQWKFHKFYFEPAYEGGNIGFEDCTQVK
;
A
#
# COMPACT_ATOMS: atom_id res chain seq x y z
N MET A 1 23.63 -48.15 29.49
CA MET A 1 23.71 -46.74 29.10
C MET A 1 22.67 -46.47 28.02
N LYS A 2 21.63 -45.73 28.33
CA LYS A 2 20.60 -45.36 27.36
C LYS A 2 20.99 -44.03 26.75
N ASN A 3 21.38 -44.04 25.47
CA ASN A 3 21.60 -42.81 24.72
C ASN A 3 20.26 -42.27 24.28
N TYR A 4 19.81 -41.19 24.92
CA TYR A 4 18.65 -40.44 24.47
C TYR A 4 19.11 -39.50 23.34
N LEU A 5 18.76 -39.86 22.12
CA LEU A 5 18.94 -39.00 20.95
C LEU A 5 17.86 -37.94 21.00
N TRP A 6 18.21 -36.71 21.40
CA TRP A 6 17.34 -35.56 21.32
C TRP A 6 17.20 -35.12 19.88
N LEU A 7 16.08 -35.49 19.27
CA LEU A 7 15.72 -35.02 17.94
C LEU A 7 15.18 -33.61 18.08
N THR A 8 16.04 -32.61 17.89
CA THR A 8 15.60 -31.22 17.78
C THR A 8 14.90 -31.05 16.44
N LEU A 9 13.57 -31.03 16.47
CA LEU A 9 12.77 -30.58 15.33
C LEU A 9 13.02 -29.09 15.14
N LEU A 10 13.84 -28.76 14.16
CA LEU A 10 13.97 -27.41 13.63
C LEU A 10 12.68 -27.10 12.85
N PHE A 11 11.73 -26.46 13.50
CA PHE A 11 10.63 -25.80 12.80
C PHE A 11 11.23 -24.61 12.05
N SER A 12 11.48 -24.76 10.76
CA SER A 12 11.75 -23.63 9.90
C SER A 12 10.45 -22.81 9.82
N GLN A 13 10.42 -21.68 10.49
CA GLN A 13 9.35 -20.71 10.30
C GLN A 13 9.51 -20.14 8.89
N LEU A 14 8.59 -20.53 8.00
CA LEU A 14 8.48 -19.91 6.69
C LEU A 14 7.95 -18.50 6.93
N ALA A 15 8.81 -17.48 6.72
CA ALA A 15 8.37 -16.09 6.72
C ALA A 15 7.60 -15.83 5.42
N PHE A 16 6.33 -15.43 5.55
CA PHE A 16 5.46 -15.07 4.43
C PHE A 16 5.22 -13.56 4.46
N SER A 17 5.44 -12.88 3.33
CA SER A 17 4.86 -11.56 3.13
C SER A 17 3.36 -11.70 2.86
N TYR A 18 2.59 -10.71 3.30
CA TYR A 18 1.19 -10.58 2.90
C TYR A 18 1.09 -10.28 1.40
N ASP A 19 -0.08 -10.47 0.84
CA ASP A 19 -0.36 -10.11 -0.56
C ASP A 19 -1.52 -9.12 -0.60
N PHE A 20 -1.19 -7.85 -0.87
CA PHE A 20 -2.17 -6.77 -0.98
C PHE A 20 -2.64 -6.52 -2.41
N THR A 21 -2.32 -7.43 -3.33
CA THR A 21 -2.75 -7.33 -4.73
C THR A 21 -4.27 -7.25 -4.81
N GLY A 22 -4.77 -6.31 -5.59
CA GLY A 22 -6.19 -6.18 -5.84
C GLY A 22 -6.61 -4.74 -6.14
N HIS A 23 -7.91 -4.57 -6.20
CA HIS A 23 -8.59 -3.29 -6.39
C HIS A 23 -9.20 -2.83 -5.09
N TYR A 24 -9.11 -1.53 -4.82
CA TYR A 24 -9.61 -0.91 -3.60
C TYR A 24 -10.48 0.29 -3.97
N GLN A 25 -11.61 0.43 -3.31
CA GLN A 25 -12.41 1.65 -3.35
C GLN A 25 -11.97 2.55 -2.21
N CYS A 26 -11.70 3.82 -2.52
CA CYS A 26 -11.14 4.77 -1.58
C CYS A 26 -12.04 5.97 -1.41
N GLU A 27 -12.16 6.41 -0.15
CA GLU A 27 -12.70 7.70 0.22
C GLU A 27 -11.57 8.53 0.80
N GLY A 28 -11.32 9.69 0.20
CA GLY A 28 -10.25 10.57 0.61
C GLY A 28 -10.75 11.95 1.00
N LYS A 29 -9.89 12.64 1.71
CA LYS A 29 -10.08 14.04 2.03
C LYS A 29 -8.74 14.72 2.14
N ASP A 30 -8.55 15.78 1.39
CA ASP A 30 -7.33 16.57 1.45
C ASP A 30 -7.58 18.02 1.85
N SER A 31 -6.48 18.71 2.15
CA SER A 31 -6.52 20.08 2.65
C SER A 31 -6.86 21.13 1.58
N THR A 32 -6.71 20.77 0.29
CA THR A 32 -6.93 21.70 -0.83
C THR A 32 -8.30 21.49 -1.49
N GLU A 33 -8.61 20.26 -1.88
CA GLU A 33 -9.80 19.92 -2.68
C GLU A 33 -10.98 19.42 -1.83
N GLY A 34 -10.72 19.03 -0.58
CA GLY A 34 -11.75 18.46 0.29
C GLY A 34 -11.98 16.97 0.01
N ALA A 35 -13.24 16.52 0.11
CA ALA A 35 -13.60 15.11 -0.04
C ALA A 35 -13.56 14.66 -1.50
N TYR A 36 -13.03 13.45 -1.74
CA TYR A 36 -13.00 12.84 -3.06
C TYR A 36 -13.14 11.32 -2.94
N GLN A 37 -13.43 10.68 -4.07
CA GLN A 37 -13.42 9.23 -4.20
C GLN A 37 -12.36 8.81 -5.22
N GLY A 38 -11.79 7.63 -5.01
CA GLY A 38 -10.78 7.09 -5.91
C GLY A 38 -10.77 5.57 -5.90
N GLU A 39 -9.98 5.03 -6.80
CA GLU A 39 -9.72 3.61 -6.91
C GLU A 39 -8.22 3.37 -6.86
N VAL A 40 -7.79 2.42 -6.03
CA VAL A 40 -6.39 1.98 -5.96
C VAL A 40 -6.27 0.59 -6.57
N ILE A 41 -5.24 0.40 -7.37
CA ILE A 41 -4.85 -0.90 -7.92
C ILE A 41 -3.44 -1.20 -7.46
N MET A 42 -3.27 -2.34 -6.81
CA MET A 42 -1.96 -2.83 -6.36
C MET A 42 -1.65 -4.17 -7.00
N ASN A 43 -0.42 -4.32 -7.47
CA ASN A 43 0.09 -5.58 -8.00
C ASN A 43 1.45 -5.89 -7.37
N LYS A 44 1.51 -7.03 -6.68
CA LYS A 44 2.75 -7.49 -6.03
C LYS A 44 3.80 -7.86 -7.07
N LYS A 45 5.02 -7.41 -6.84
CA LYS A 45 6.19 -7.76 -7.62
C LYS A 45 6.96 -8.87 -6.89
N VAL A 46 6.63 -10.10 -7.23
CA VAL A 46 7.15 -11.29 -6.52
C VAL A 46 8.67 -11.35 -6.58
N GLU A 47 9.27 -10.94 -7.69
CA GLU A 47 10.72 -10.91 -7.90
C GLU A 47 11.46 -9.92 -6.97
N PHE A 48 10.74 -8.97 -6.38
CA PHE A 48 11.26 -7.98 -5.43
C PHE A 48 10.61 -8.12 -4.06
N THR A 49 10.40 -9.35 -3.63
CA THR A 49 9.79 -9.68 -2.33
C THR A 49 10.73 -10.62 -1.58
N GLN A 50 10.94 -10.34 -0.30
CA GLN A 50 11.82 -11.12 0.57
C GLN A 50 11.29 -11.13 2.00
N GLU A 51 10.97 -12.32 2.53
CA GLU A 51 10.46 -12.48 3.90
C GLU A 51 9.18 -11.65 4.11
N ASP A 52 9.18 -10.74 5.09
CA ASP A 52 8.06 -9.84 5.38
C ASP A 52 8.04 -8.58 4.49
N TYR A 53 9.07 -8.41 3.64
CA TYR A 53 9.21 -7.25 2.76
C TYR A 53 8.66 -7.56 1.38
N ALA A 54 7.79 -6.70 0.90
CA ALA A 54 7.17 -6.86 -0.41
C ALA A 54 7.17 -5.54 -1.19
N SER A 55 7.19 -5.66 -2.51
CA SER A 55 7.15 -4.53 -3.43
C SER A 55 5.92 -4.63 -4.33
N TYR A 56 5.35 -3.48 -4.68
CA TYR A 56 4.13 -3.38 -5.46
C TYR A 56 4.23 -2.29 -6.52
N ASP A 57 3.60 -2.52 -7.67
CA ASP A 57 3.13 -1.42 -8.49
C ASP A 57 1.87 -0.84 -7.85
N PHE A 58 1.71 0.47 -7.94
CA PHE A 58 0.61 1.20 -7.33
C PHE A 58 0.03 2.18 -8.35
N VAL A 59 -1.30 2.17 -8.48
CA VAL A 59 -2.03 3.16 -9.28
C VAL A 59 -3.20 3.68 -8.46
N LEU A 60 -3.33 5.01 -8.38
CA LEU A 60 -4.50 5.67 -7.83
C LEU A 60 -5.22 6.41 -8.96
N LYS A 61 -6.48 6.11 -9.15
CA LYS A 61 -7.35 6.77 -10.14
C LYS A 61 -8.33 7.67 -9.40
N VAL A 62 -8.27 8.96 -9.68
CA VAL A 62 -9.20 9.95 -9.11
C VAL A 62 -9.95 10.64 -10.23
N PRO A 63 -11.25 10.37 -10.41
CA PRO A 63 -12.05 11.02 -11.44
C PRO A 63 -11.96 12.53 -11.37
N GLY A 64 -11.68 13.17 -12.49
CA GLY A 64 -11.50 14.62 -12.59
C GLY A 64 -10.08 15.12 -12.35
N PHE A 65 -9.21 14.30 -11.78
CA PHE A 65 -7.80 14.66 -11.51
C PHE A 65 -6.80 13.82 -12.32
N GLY A 66 -7.06 12.54 -12.51
CA GLY A 66 -6.25 11.68 -13.34
C GLY A 66 -5.76 10.40 -12.66
N ASP A 67 -4.81 9.76 -13.31
CA ASP A 67 -4.20 8.51 -12.86
C ASP A 67 -2.81 8.79 -12.31
N TYR A 68 -2.63 8.50 -11.02
CA TYR A 68 -1.37 8.63 -10.32
C TYR A 68 -0.69 7.28 -10.32
N HIS A 69 0.49 7.20 -10.93
CA HIS A 69 1.29 5.98 -10.99
C HIS A 69 2.42 6.03 -9.98
N GLY A 70 2.74 4.89 -9.40
CA GLY A 70 3.82 4.79 -8.46
C GLY A 70 4.09 3.36 -8.04
N PHE A 71 4.63 3.24 -6.87
CA PHE A 71 5.03 1.96 -6.30
C PHE A 71 4.96 2.02 -4.79
N ALA A 72 4.96 0.86 -4.19
CA ALA A 72 4.90 0.72 -2.76
C ALA A 72 5.92 -0.31 -2.26
N ALA A 73 6.39 -0.09 -1.06
CA ALA A 73 7.22 -1.03 -0.32
C ALA A 73 6.57 -1.32 1.03
N ALA A 74 6.42 -2.57 1.34
CA ALA A 74 5.79 -3.04 2.55
C ALA A 74 6.78 -3.72 3.48
N ASN A 75 6.64 -3.47 4.77
CA ASN A 75 7.22 -4.24 5.84
C ASN A 75 6.06 -4.78 6.69
N GLY A 76 5.67 -6.04 6.46
CA GLY A 76 4.47 -6.58 7.06
C GLY A 76 3.23 -5.78 6.66
N LEU A 77 2.54 -5.21 7.62
CA LEU A 77 1.32 -4.42 7.41
C LEU A 77 1.56 -2.92 7.20
N ASP A 78 2.80 -2.46 7.35
CA ASP A 78 3.19 -1.08 7.16
C ASP A 78 3.69 -0.86 5.74
N VAL A 79 3.10 0.10 5.03
CA VAL A 79 3.34 0.31 3.61
C VAL A 79 3.70 1.77 3.33
N ALA A 80 4.84 1.97 2.68
CA ALA A 80 5.25 3.25 2.13
C ALA A 80 4.86 3.32 0.66
N ILE A 81 4.32 4.45 0.22
CA ILE A 81 3.76 4.61 -1.11
C ILE A 81 4.31 5.89 -1.75
N TYR A 82 4.75 5.79 -3.00
CA TYR A 82 4.98 6.93 -3.88
C TYR A 82 3.92 6.93 -4.99
N PHE A 83 3.41 8.10 -5.33
CA PHE A 83 2.46 8.27 -6.43
C PHE A 83 2.69 9.62 -7.11
N GLY A 84 2.39 9.69 -8.40
CA GLY A 84 2.51 10.93 -9.15
C GLY A 84 1.83 10.87 -10.51
N LEU A 85 1.38 12.03 -10.99
CA LEU A 85 0.93 12.19 -12.36
C LEU A 85 2.13 12.09 -13.30
N LYS A 86 1.90 11.48 -14.47
CA LYS A 86 2.93 11.39 -15.53
C LYS A 86 3.23 12.74 -16.16
N ASP A 87 2.30 13.68 -16.07
CA ASP A 87 2.49 15.03 -16.58
C ASP A 87 3.34 15.84 -15.62
N LEU A 88 4.59 16.03 -15.98
CA LEU A 88 5.58 16.78 -15.18
C LEU A 88 5.23 18.26 -15.00
N LYS A 89 4.31 18.82 -15.81
CA LYS A 89 3.92 20.22 -15.71
C LYS A 89 3.10 20.52 -14.46
N ASN A 90 2.35 19.55 -13.97
CA ASN A 90 1.46 19.75 -12.83
C ASN A 90 2.14 19.50 -11.48
N GLN A 91 3.32 18.89 -11.46
CA GLN A 91 4.07 18.59 -10.23
C GLN A 91 3.21 17.94 -9.12
N ASP A 92 2.20 17.19 -9.53
CA ASP A 92 1.31 16.52 -8.61
C ASP A 92 1.83 15.11 -8.32
N TYR A 93 2.62 15.03 -7.28
CA TYR A 93 3.21 13.79 -6.77
C TYR A 93 3.24 13.83 -5.24
N GLY A 94 3.30 12.66 -4.65
CA GLY A 94 3.35 12.58 -3.21
C GLY A 94 3.90 11.26 -2.69
N VAL A 95 4.05 11.25 -1.38
CA VAL A 95 4.41 10.07 -0.61
C VAL A 95 3.37 9.84 0.47
N GLY A 96 3.12 8.58 0.76
CA GLY A 96 2.17 8.20 1.78
C GLY A 96 2.69 7.06 2.65
N ILE A 97 2.09 6.97 3.82
CA ILE A 97 2.26 5.84 4.71
C ILE A 97 0.89 5.25 5.01
N ALA A 98 0.80 3.94 4.98
CA ALA A 98 -0.46 3.23 5.18
C ALA A 98 -0.29 2.08 6.16
N LYS A 99 -1.33 1.82 6.91
CA LYS A 99 -1.47 0.64 7.75
C LYS A 99 -2.57 -0.24 7.15
N PHE A 100 -2.20 -1.47 6.83
CA PHE A 100 -3.13 -2.47 6.30
C PHE A 100 -3.68 -3.34 7.41
N GLU A 101 -4.95 -3.72 7.31
CA GLU A 101 -5.60 -4.68 8.20
C GLU A 101 -6.60 -5.53 7.43
N GLN A 102 -6.86 -6.74 7.90
CA GLN A 102 -7.90 -7.59 7.33
C GLN A 102 -9.24 -7.29 7.97
N THR A 103 -10.29 -7.26 7.14
CA THR A 103 -11.67 -7.22 7.59
C THR A 103 -12.14 -8.61 8.03
N ASN A 104 -13.32 -8.70 8.65
CA ASN A 104 -13.93 -9.98 9.03
C ASN A 104 -14.22 -10.91 7.83
N SER A 105 -14.34 -10.36 6.62
CA SER A 105 -14.50 -11.11 5.38
C SER A 105 -13.18 -11.42 4.68
N GLN A 106 -12.04 -11.26 5.38
CA GLN A 106 -10.69 -11.52 4.90
C GLN A 106 -10.26 -10.63 3.72
N GLN A 107 -10.92 -9.51 3.53
CA GLN A 107 -10.50 -8.49 2.59
C GLN A 107 -9.50 -7.55 3.26
N TRP A 108 -8.64 -6.91 2.45
CA TRP A 108 -7.75 -5.89 2.95
C TRP A 108 -8.43 -4.52 2.97
N LYS A 109 -8.07 -3.73 3.96
CA LYS A 109 -8.37 -2.30 4.02
C LYS A 109 -7.15 -1.57 4.55
N PHE A 110 -7.03 -0.30 4.21
CA PHE A 110 -5.95 0.52 4.74
C PHE A 110 -6.38 1.96 4.94
N HIS A 111 -5.73 2.60 5.89
CA HIS A 111 -5.76 4.03 6.13
C HIS A 111 -4.41 4.61 5.75
N LYS A 112 -4.42 5.62 4.88
CA LYS A 112 -3.22 6.25 4.36
C LYS A 112 -3.21 7.74 4.70
N PHE A 113 -2.11 8.22 5.25
CA PHE A 113 -1.76 9.63 5.29
C PHE A 113 -0.79 9.91 4.14
N TYR A 114 -0.97 11.03 3.43
CA TYR A 114 -0.08 11.40 2.34
C TYR A 114 0.27 12.89 2.36
N PHE A 115 1.38 13.19 1.73
CA PHE A 115 1.91 14.53 1.54
C PHE A 115 2.33 14.74 0.08
N GLU A 116 1.82 15.81 -0.52
CA GLU A 116 2.14 16.28 -1.87
C GLU A 116 2.86 17.61 -1.75
N PRO A 117 4.22 17.61 -1.83
CA PRO A 117 5.01 18.81 -1.47
C PRO A 117 4.89 19.95 -2.47
N ALA A 118 4.59 19.68 -3.73
CA ALA A 118 4.55 20.68 -4.78
C ALA A 118 3.13 21.04 -5.27
N TYR A 119 2.12 20.29 -4.86
CA TYR A 119 0.75 20.56 -5.26
C TYR A 119 0.20 21.76 -4.48
N GLU A 120 -0.19 22.83 -5.20
CA GLU A 120 -0.79 24.04 -4.63
C GLU A 120 0.01 24.60 -3.41
N GLY A 121 1.34 24.52 -3.48
CA GLY A 121 2.22 24.99 -2.40
C GLY A 121 2.35 24.02 -1.22
N GLY A 122 1.85 22.83 -1.35
CA GLY A 122 1.85 21.77 -0.36
C GLY A 122 0.44 21.34 0.04
N ASN A 123 0.21 20.03 0.03
CA ASN A 123 -1.09 19.44 0.31
C ASN A 123 -0.92 18.17 1.14
N ILE A 124 -1.80 17.97 2.10
CA ILE A 124 -1.88 16.74 2.89
C ILE A 124 -3.28 16.15 2.80
N GLY A 125 -3.36 14.85 2.97
CA GLY A 125 -4.65 14.19 2.97
C GLY A 125 -4.63 12.81 3.60
N PHE A 126 -5.83 12.26 3.71
CA PHE A 126 -6.09 10.91 4.19
C PHE A 126 -6.96 10.16 3.20
N GLU A 127 -6.69 8.88 3.07
CA GLU A 127 -7.54 7.96 2.31
C GLU A 127 -7.85 6.73 3.14
N ASP A 128 -9.11 6.33 3.10
CA ASP A 128 -9.60 5.06 3.61
C ASP A 128 -10.01 4.19 2.43
N CYS A 129 -9.34 3.08 2.25
CA CYS A 129 -9.49 2.20 1.10
C CYS A 129 -9.88 0.80 1.55
N THR A 130 -10.87 0.21 0.88
CA THR A 130 -11.34 -1.16 1.14
C THR A 130 -11.27 -1.96 -0.15
N GLN A 131 -10.69 -3.15 -0.06
CA GLN A 131 -10.58 -4.07 -1.20
C GLN A 131 -11.96 -4.50 -1.67
N VAL A 132 -12.16 -4.50 -2.98
CA VAL A 132 -13.36 -4.98 -3.62
C VAL A 132 -13.12 -6.36 -4.24
N LYS A 133 -14.14 -7.18 -4.22
CA LYS A 133 -14.09 -8.52 -4.83
C LYS A 133 -14.30 -8.44 -6.33
#